data_a3a95b4d6cb79bce41bfd7c1d72e7679
#
_entry.id   a3a95b4d6cb79bce41bfd7c1d72e7679
#
_cell.length_a   1.000
_cell.length_b   1.000
_cell.length_c   1.000
_cell.angle_alpha   90.00
_cell.angle_beta   90.00
_cell.angle_gamma   90.00
#
_symmetry.space_group_name_H-M   'P 1'
#
loop_
_entity.id
_entity.type
_entity.pdbx_description
1 polymer ?
#
loop_
_entity_poly.entity_id
_entity_poly.type
_entity_poly.pdbx_seq_one_letter_code
_entity_poly.pdbx_strand_id
1 'polypeptide(L)'
;MHGQWLNYPTPGIPRTRDGKPNLNAPPPRAANGKPSLSGLWMVEATPLAELPPQASSTTTFEGPTAPPLRNRYLFNILADIRPEDSPMRPAAQEIYRQRRLNDSADLPSSRCLPSGIPLSMTLPYPFKIVQTPELLIVLHEGDAAVRQIYTDGRKHTPDPQPTYMGYSVGIWDADTLVVDTVGFNDNGWLDNRGSPRSDALHTVERISRRDFGHLNIEVTLDDPKMYKKPFTVKFGANLVPDSDLQESVCAENEKDRQHFR
;
A
#
# COMPACT_ATOMS: atom_id res chain seq x y z
N MET A 1 -15.30 14.59 14.91
CA MET A 1 -14.07 14.67 15.74
C MET A 1 -13.08 15.53 14.98
N HIS A 2 -12.58 16.59 15.58
CA HIS A 2 -11.50 17.39 15.01
C HIS A 2 -10.20 16.65 15.33
N GLY A 3 -9.48 16.23 14.30
CA GLY A 3 -8.21 15.54 14.49
C GLY A 3 -7.18 16.41 15.24
N GLN A 4 -6.34 15.76 16.00
CA GLN A 4 -5.31 16.37 16.87
C GLN A 4 -4.31 17.26 16.11
N TRP A 5 -4.24 17.12 14.77
CA TRP A 5 -3.27 17.76 13.89
C TRP A 5 -3.88 18.75 12.90
N LEU A 6 -5.10 19.23 13.16
CA LEU A 6 -5.71 20.28 12.34
C LEU A 6 -4.84 21.53 12.38
N ASN A 7 -4.43 22.00 11.21
CA ASN A 7 -3.60 23.18 10.98
C ASN A 7 -2.15 23.05 11.47
N TYR A 8 -1.55 21.84 11.45
CA TYR A 8 -0.12 21.67 11.67
C TYR A 8 0.63 21.86 10.35
N PRO A 9 1.29 23.01 10.10
CA PRO A 9 1.98 23.24 8.84
C PRO A 9 3.13 22.26 8.69
N THR A 10 3.10 21.44 7.64
CA THR A 10 4.23 20.53 7.34
C THR A 10 5.47 21.34 6.96
N PRO A 11 6.60 21.19 7.68
CA PRO A 11 7.83 21.90 7.38
C PRO A 11 8.33 21.61 5.97
N GLY A 12 8.84 22.63 5.26
CA GLY A 12 9.48 22.48 3.95
C GLY A 12 8.54 22.30 2.77
N ILE A 13 7.22 22.29 2.95
CA ILE A 13 6.29 22.31 1.82
C ILE A 13 6.35 23.67 1.11
N PRO A 14 6.61 23.71 -0.20
CA PRO A 14 6.46 24.93 -0.98
C PRO A 14 5.02 25.43 -0.93
N ARG A 15 4.85 26.76 -0.79
CA ARG A 15 3.51 27.36 -0.73
C ARG A 15 3.32 28.38 -1.83
N THR A 16 2.09 28.48 -2.30
CA THR A 16 1.64 29.51 -3.23
C THR A 16 1.53 30.86 -2.52
N ARG A 17 1.30 31.94 -3.26
CA ARG A 17 1.18 33.30 -2.69
C ARG A 17 0.03 33.45 -1.69
N ASP A 18 -1.01 32.64 -1.82
CA ASP A 18 -2.17 32.58 -0.91
C ASP A 18 -1.97 31.59 0.26
N GLY A 19 -0.72 31.09 0.45
CA GLY A 19 -0.34 30.23 1.58
C GLY A 19 -0.70 28.77 1.44
N LYS A 20 -1.33 28.33 0.35
CA LYS A 20 -1.69 26.92 0.13
C LYS A 20 -0.49 26.10 -0.28
N PRO A 21 -0.43 24.79 0.10
CA PRO A 21 0.59 23.88 -0.38
C PRO A 21 0.67 23.84 -1.91
N ASN A 22 1.88 24.00 -2.46
CA ASN A 22 2.15 23.84 -3.89
C ASN A 22 2.66 22.43 -4.18
N LEU A 23 1.74 21.51 -4.38
CA LEU A 23 2.05 20.10 -4.60
C LEU A 23 2.65 19.82 -5.99
N ASN A 24 2.52 20.76 -6.94
CA ASN A 24 3.10 20.65 -8.28
C ASN A 24 4.53 21.24 -8.37
N ALA A 25 5.11 21.67 -7.26
CA ALA A 25 6.49 22.12 -7.22
C ALA A 25 7.45 20.97 -7.58
N PRO A 26 8.70 21.25 -8.01
CA PRO A 26 9.69 20.21 -8.26
C PRO A 26 9.90 19.29 -7.04
N PRO A 27 10.17 18.00 -7.27
CA PRO A 27 10.38 17.05 -6.19
C PRO A 27 11.61 17.44 -5.34
N PRO A 28 11.51 17.35 -4.00
CA PRO A 28 12.64 17.62 -3.12
C PRO A 28 13.70 16.53 -3.27
N ARG A 29 14.97 16.90 -3.00
CA ARG A 29 16.08 15.96 -3.00
C ARG A 29 16.61 15.72 -1.60
N ALA A 30 16.97 14.48 -1.32
CA ALA A 30 17.68 14.08 -0.11
C ALA A 30 19.18 14.47 -0.19
N ALA A 31 19.91 14.39 0.92
CA ALA A 31 21.30 14.78 1.00
C ALA A 31 22.23 14.00 0.03
N ASN A 32 21.84 12.78 -0.34
CA ASN A 32 22.56 11.95 -1.32
C ASN A 32 22.23 12.29 -2.78
N GLY A 33 21.49 13.38 -3.04
CA GLY A 33 21.09 13.83 -4.38
C GLY A 33 19.93 13.04 -5.00
N LYS A 34 19.46 11.97 -4.39
CA LYS A 34 18.29 11.21 -4.85
C LYS A 34 16.99 11.94 -4.50
N PRO A 35 15.88 11.69 -5.21
CA PRO A 35 14.59 12.23 -4.80
C PRO A 35 14.28 11.85 -3.34
N SER A 36 13.79 12.80 -2.56
CA SER A 36 13.26 12.47 -1.24
C SER A 36 11.87 11.89 -1.39
N LEU A 37 11.66 10.66 -0.94
CA LEU A 37 10.35 10.03 -0.88
C LEU A 37 9.65 10.28 0.47
N SER A 38 10.33 10.95 1.42
CA SER A 38 9.77 11.27 2.74
C SER A 38 8.50 12.10 2.63
N GLY A 39 7.53 11.78 3.46
CA GLY A 39 6.23 12.46 3.53
C GLY A 39 5.15 11.55 4.08
N LEU A 40 4.00 12.15 4.33
CA LEU A 40 2.75 11.45 4.61
C LEU A 40 1.98 11.31 3.31
N TRP A 41 1.65 10.10 2.93
CA TRP A 41 1.08 9.77 1.64
C TRP A 41 -0.28 9.07 1.79
N MET A 42 -1.15 9.29 0.82
CA MET A 42 -2.42 8.60 0.66
C MET A 42 -2.51 8.06 -0.76
N VAL A 43 -2.94 6.81 -0.94
CA VAL A 43 -3.15 6.25 -2.27
C VAL A 43 -4.14 7.11 -3.08
N GLU A 44 -3.87 7.31 -4.36
CA GLU A 44 -4.81 7.98 -5.26
C GLU A 44 -6.11 7.20 -5.39
N ALA A 45 -7.23 7.91 -5.29
CA ALA A 45 -8.53 7.33 -5.56
C ALA A 45 -8.68 7.04 -7.06
N THR A 46 -9.22 5.89 -7.39
CA THR A 46 -9.65 5.58 -8.76
C THR A 46 -10.96 6.31 -9.05
N PRO A 47 -11.09 7.01 -10.19
CA PRO A 47 -12.36 7.62 -10.58
C PRO A 47 -13.53 6.64 -10.54
N LEU A 48 -14.70 7.07 -10.07
CA LEU A 48 -15.87 6.19 -9.92
C LEU A 48 -16.26 5.46 -11.21
N ALA A 49 -16.07 6.13 -12.36
CA ALA A 49 -16.35 5.54 -13.68
C ALA A 49 -15.43 4.36 -14.04
N GLU A 50 -14.27 4.25 -13.39
CA GLU A 50 -13.27 3.20 -13.62
C GLU A 50 -13.31 2.10 -12.56
N LEU A 51 -14.14 2.27 -11.52
CA LEU A 51 -14.29 1.25 -10.50
C LEU A 51 -15.20 0.12 -11.00
N PRO A 52 -14.88 -1.14 -10.69
CA PRO A 52 -15.76 -2.25 -11.02
C PRO A 52 -17.10 -2.09 -10.29
N PRO A 53 -18.24 -2.50 -10.91
CA PRO A 53 -19.58 -2.33 -10.33
C PRO A 53 -19.73 -2.84 -8.89
N GLN A 54 -18.97 -3.87 -8.53
CA GLN A 54 -18.98 -4.43 -7.19
C GLN A 54 -18.20 -3.60 -6.15
N ALA A 55 -17.41 -2.62 -6.56
CA ALA A 55 -16.74 -1.70 -5.66
C ALA A 55 -17.65 -0.54 -5.21
N SER A 56 -18.82 -0.39 -5.84
CA SER A 56 -19.80 0.64 -5.54
C SER A 56 -20.70 0.33 -4.34
N SER A 57 -20.75 -0.93 -3.91
CA SER A 57 -21.60 -1.35 -2.79
C SER A 57 -20.75 -1.69 -1.58
N THR A 58 -20.73 -0.86 -0.61
CA THR A 58 -20.30 -1.10 0.77
C THR A 58 -18.93 -0.55 1.19
N THR A 59 -19.04 0.10 2.27
CA THR A 59 -18.15 0.81 3.18
C THR A 59 -17.81 2.22 2.73
N THR A 60 -18.80 3.04 2.88
CA THR A 60 -18.65 4.47 3.09
C THR A 60 -17.96 4.69 4.42
N PHE A 61 -16.65 4.86 4.44
CA PHE A 61 -16.06 5.71 5.45
C PHE A 61 -16.45 7.15 5.08
N GLU A 62 -17.74 7.44 5.22
CA GLU A 62 -18.28 8.77 5.00
C GLU A 62 -18.08 9.60 6.26
N GLY A 63 -16.99 10.35 6.27
CA GLY A 63 -17.03 11.64 6.94
C GLY A 63 -17.64 12.65 5.95
N PRO A 64 -18.39 13.67 6.39
CA PRO A 64 -19.15 14.57 5.53
C PRO A 64 -18.32 15.44 4.57
N THR A 65 -17.00 15.25 4.50
CA THR A 65 -16.06 16.07 3.70
C THR A 65 -14.96 15.26 3.01
N ALA A 66 -14.90 13.93 3.12
CA ALA A 66 -13.87 13.15 2.47
C ALA A 66 -14.37 12.59 1.13
N PRO A 67 -13.64 12.80 0.01
CA PRO A 67 -13.94 12.11 -1.24
C PRO A 67 -13.82 10.60 -1.00
N PRO A 68 -14.60 9.76 -1.70
CA PRO A 68 -14.52 8.32 -1.57
C PRO A 68 -13.11 7.86 -1.99
N LEU A 69 -12.26 7.56 -1.01
CA LEU A 69 -10.90 7.07 -1.22
C LEU A 69 -10.96 5.59 -1.59
N ARG A 70 -11.20 5.31 -2.86
CA ARG A 70 -11.30 3.93 -3.36
C ARG A 70 -10.26 3.70 -4.43
N ASN A 71 -9.28 2.85 -4.13
CA ASN A 71 -8.37 2.35 -5.14
C ASN A 71 -8.89 1.02 -5.68
N ARG A 72 -8.90 0.85 -7.01
CA ARG A 72 -9.43 -0.38 -7.66
C ARG A 72 -8.71 -1.65 -7.21
N TYR A 73 -7.42 -1.56 -6.92
CA TYR A 73 -6.63 -2.71 -6.48
C TYR A 73 -6.90 -3.13 -5.04
N LEU A 74 -7.50 -2.26 -4.22
CA LEU A 74 -7.99 -2.64 -2.90
C LEU A 74 -9.00 -3.79 -2.98
N PHE A 75 -9.84 -3.78 -4.02
CA PHE A 75 -10.91 -4.78 -4.20
C PHE A 75 -10.59 -5.84 -5.23
N ASN A 76 -9.68 -5.59 -6.16
CA ASN A 76 -9.29 -6.55 -7.18
C ASN A 76 -7.87 -6.25 -7.66
N ILE A 77 -6.93 -7.04 -7.20
CA ILE A 77 -5.53 -6.90 -7.63
C ILE A 77 -5.35 -7.14 -9.15
N LEU A 78 -6.27 -7.84 -9.77
CA LEU A 78 -6.30 -8.11 -11.20
C LEU A 78 -7.24 -7.16 -11.97
N ALA A 79 -7.52 -5.96 -11.44
CA ALA A 79 -8.51 -5.03 -12.02
C ALA A 79 -8.23 -4.63 -13.48
N ASP A 80 -6.96 -4.66 -13.91
CA ASP A 80 -6.53 -4.34 -15.27
C ASP A 80 -6.50 -5.55 -16.21
N ILE A 81 -6.84 -6.73 -15.71
CA ILE A 81 -6.78 -7.99 -16.45
C ILE A 81 -8.23 -8.47 -16.67
N ARG A 82 -8.58 -8.79 -17.91
CA ARG A 82 -9.90 -9.32 -18.20
C ARG A 82 -10.09 -10.66 -17.48
N PRO A 83 -11.30 -10.99 -17.02
CA PRO A 83 -11.55 -12.21 -16.25
C PRO A 83 -11.10 -13.49 -16.99
N GLU A 84 -11.29 -13.55 -18.30
CA GLU A 84 -10.88 -14.67 -19.17
C GLU A 84 -9.35 -14.82 -19.30
N ASP A 85 -8.61 -13.72 -19.12
CA ASP A 85 -7.15 -13.70 -19.16
C ASP A 85 -6.50 -13.86 -17.78
N SER A 86 -7.31 -14.14 -16.75
CA SER A 86 -6.84 -14.25 -15.37
C SER A 86 -5.64 -15.20 -15.25
N PRO A 87 -4.53 -14.73 -14.68
CA PRO A 87 -3.34 -15.55 -14.49
C PRO A 87 -3.47 -16.54 -13.33
N MET A 88 -4.55 -16.50 -12.53
CA MET A 88 -4.72 -17.40 -11.40
C MET A 88 -4.65 -18.86 -11.81
N ARG A 89 -3.90 -19.66 -11.05
CA ARG A 89 -3.90 -21.11 -11.15
C ARG A 89 -5.19 -21.69 -10.56
N PRO A 90 -5.60 -22.91 -10.94
CA PRO A 90 -6.81 -23.54 -10.39
C PRO A 90 -6.84 -23.58 -8.86
N ALA A 91 -5.72 -23.90 -8.20
CA ALA A 91 -5.63 -23.88 -6.74
C ALA A 91 -5.86 -22.47 -6.15
N ALA A 92 -5.31 -21.43 -6.77
CA ALA A 92 -5.52 -20.05 -6.36
C ALA A 92 -6.99 -19.59 -6.57
N GLN A 93 -7.62 -20.02 -7.67
CA GLN A 93 -9.03 -19.75 -7.92
C GLN A 93 -9.92 -20.38 -6.85
N GLU A 94 -9.60 -21.61 -6.42
CA GLU A 94 -10.35 -22.28 -5.36
C GLU A 94 -10.19 -21.57 -4.01
N ILE A 95 -8.98 -21.18 -3.62
CA ILE A 95 -8.73 -20.38 -2.42
C ILE A 95 -9.52 -19.06 -2.47
N TYR A 96 -9.46 -18.35 -3.59
CA TYR A 96 -10.21 -17.10 -3.79
C TYR A 96 -11.72 -17.33 -3.64
N ARG A 97 -12.25 -18.39 -4.26
CA ARG A 97 -13.67 -18.74 -4.18
C ARG A 97 -14.10 -19.03 -2.75
N GLN A 98 -13.31 -19.80 -2.00
CA GLN A 98 -13.61 -20.11 -0.59
C GLN A 98 -13.63 -18.86 0.29
N ARG A 99 -12.63 -17.98 0.15
CA ARG A 99 -12.57 -16.72 0.87
C ARG A 99 -13.79 -15.84 0.56
N ARG A 100 -14.25 -15.83 -0.69
CA ARG A 100 -15.47 -15.10 -1.11
C ARG A 100 -16.74 -15.69 -0.51
N LEU A 101 -16.87 -16.99 -0.41
CA LEU A 101 -18.01 -17.66 0.21
C LEU A 101 -18.09 -17.43 1.72
N ASN A 102 -16.95 -17.21 2.35
CA ASN A 102 -16.84 -16.90 3.78
C ASN A 102 -16.83 -15.38 4.06
N ASP A 103 -17.37 -14.57 3.16
CA ASP A 103 -17.44 -13.10 3.27
C ASP A 103 -16.11 -12.44 3.68
N SER A 104 -15.00 -13.06 3.30
CA SER A 104 -13.64 -12.60 3.65
C SER A 104 -13.37 -12.52 5.17
N ALA A 105 -14.05 -13.34 5.98
CA ALA A 105 -13.90 -13.37 7.44
C ALA A 105 -12.46 -13.65 7.90
N ASP A 106 -11.66 -14.30 7.04
CA ASP A 106 -10.24 -14.60 7.30
C ASP A 106 -9.26 -13.51 6.80
N LEU A 107 -9.77 -12.33 6.42
CA LEU A 107 -8.92 -11.21 6.04
C LEU A 107 -7.95 -10.87 7.19
N PRO A 108 -6.62 -10.78 6.95
CA PRO A 108 -5.65 -10.54 8.02
C PRO A 108 -5.99 -9.32 8.90
N SER A 109 -6.43 -8.22 8.31
CA SER A 109 -6.78 -7.00 9.04
C SER A 109 -7.99 -7.17 9.96
N SER A 110 -8.92 -8.11 9.69
CA SER A 110 -10.02 -8.42 10.61
C SER A 110 -9.54 -9.05 11.93
N ARG A 111 -8.31 -9.54 11.94
CA ARG A 111 -7.63 -10.11 13.12
C ARG A 111 -6.48 -9.25 13.61
N CYS A 112 -6.45 -7.97 13.23
CA CYS A 112 -5.37 -7.04 13.56
C CYS A 112 -3.98 -7.49 13.08
N LEU A 113 -3.92 -8.27 12.00
CA LEU A 113 -2.67 -8.70 11.37
C LEU A 113 -2.32 -7.76 10.20
N PRO A 114 -1.03 -7.56 9.89
CA PRO A 114 -0.62 -6.72 8.77
C PRO A 114 -1.17 -7.23 7.45
N SER A 115 -1.61 -6.32 6.58
CA SER A 115 -2.15 -6.66 5.26
C SER A 115 -1.08 -7.14 4.29
N GLY A 116 0.15 -6.64 4.44
CA GLY A 116 1.27 -6.96 3.53
C GLY A 116 1.23 -6.18 2.22
N ILE A 117 2.25 -6.38 1.39
CA ILE A 117 2.39 -5.70 0.10
C ILE A 117 1.67 -6.53 -0.99
N PRO A 118 0.94 -5.87 -1.93
CA PRO A 118 0.72 -4.43 -2.07
C PRO A 118 -0.48 -3.90 -1.25
N LEU A 119 -1.25 -4.77 -0.58
CA LEU A 119 -2.53 -4.40 0.03
C LEU A 119 -2.41 -3.22 1.02
N SER A 120 -1.40 -3.20 1.91
CA SER A 120 -1.18 -2.10 2.85
C SER A 120 -1.03 -0.73 2.16
N MET A 121 -0.53 -0.70 0.90
CA MET A 121 -0.34 0.53 0.14
C MET A 121 -1.61 0.98 -0.60
N THR A 122 -2.60 0.11 -0.75
CA THR A 122 -3.88 0.40 -1.43
C THR A 122 -5.03 0.65 -0.46
N LEU A 123 -4.79 0.46 0.84
CA LEU A 123 -5.75 0.79 1.88
C LEU A 123 -6.06 2.30 1.89
N PRO A 124 -7.29 2.71 2.23
CA PRO A 124 -7.69 4.11 2.32
C PRO A 124 -7.21 4.78 3.62
N TYR A 125 -5.98 4.50 4.00
CA TYR A 125 -5.31 5.05 5.17
C TYR A 125 -3.96 5.65 4.78
N PRO A 126 -3.50 6.70 5.48
CA PRO A 126 -2.19 7.27 5.24
C PRO A 126 -1.06 6.27 5.52
N PHE A 127 0.04 6.44 4.79
CA PHE A 127 1.32 5.84 5.13
C PHE A 127 2.42 6.89 5.10
N LYS A 128 3.34 6.80 6.05
CA LYS A 128 4.45 7.75 6.18
C LYS A 128 5.75 7.10 5.75
N ILE A 129 6.45 7.73 4.82
CA ILE A 129 7.81 7.34 4.45
C ILE A 129 8.79 8.23 5.20
N VAL A 130 9.73 7.60 5.90
CA VAL A 130 10.91 8.24 6.49
C VAL A 130 12.14 7.71 5.77
N GLN A 131 12.83 8.58 5.05
CA GLN A 131 14.00 8.22 4.25
C GLN A 131 15.28 8.70 4.91
N THR A 132 16.21 7.78 5.10
CA THR A 132 17.62 8.03 5.41
C THR A 132 18.50 7.61 4.22
N PRO A 133 19.81 7.86 4.22
CA PRO A 133 20.69 7.41 3.13
C PRO A 133 20.70 5.90 2.90
N GLU A 134 20.53 5.10 3.96
CA GLU A 134 20.71 3.64 3.96
C GLU A 134 19.42 2.85 4.20
N LEU A 135 18.33 3.55 4.58
CA LEU A 135 17.09 2.89 4.99
C LEU A 135 15.89 3.79 4.72
N LEU A 136 14.86 3.22 4.15
CA LEU A 136 13.52 3.79 4.19
C LEU A 136 12.66 2.99 5.17
N ILE A 137 11.92 3.71 6.02
CA ILE A 137 10.91 3.13 6.89
C ILE A 137 9.54 3.59 6.38
N VAL A 138 8.64 2.64 6.14
CA VAL A 138 7.25 2.92 5.80
C VAL A 138 6.38 2.52 6.97
N LEU A 139 5.67 3.48 7.52
CA LEU A 139 4.73 3.32 8.62
C LEU A 139 3.31 3.38 8.04
N HIS A 140 2.53 2.33 8.20
CA HIS A 140 1.16 2.26 7.72
C HIS A 140 0.20 2.52 8.89
N GLU A 141 -0.71 3.50 8.74
CA GLU A 141 -1.68 3.83 9.78
C GLU A 141 -2.74 2.73 9.93
N GLY A 142 -3.30 2.27 8.81
CA GLY A 142 -4.48 1.42 8.84
C GLY A 142 -4.31 0.04 9.46
N ASP A 143 -3.11 -0.54 9.38
CA ASP A 143 -2.81 -1.87 9.92
C ASP A 143 -1.61 -1.86 10.87
N ALA A 144 -1.18 -0.67 11.30
CA ALA A 144 -0.04 -0.42 12.19
C ALA A 144 1.25 -1.16 11.74
N ALA A 145 1.35 -1.48 10.45
CA ALA A 145 2.49 -2.22 9.91
C ALA A 145 3.69 -1.31 9.72
N VAL A 146 4.86 -1.85 10.01
CA VAL A 146 6.15 -1.19 9.77
C VAL A 146 6.92 -1.99 8.73
N ARG A 147 7.40 -1.31 7.68
CA ARG A 147 8.24 -1.90 6.65
C ARG A 147 9.59 -1.21 6.61
N GLN A 148 10.65 -1.98 6.53
CA GLN A 148 12.01 -1.50 6.32
C GLN A 148 12.47 -1.85 4.91
N ILE A 149 13.02 -0.87 4.18
CA ILE A 149 13.59 -1.04 2.84
C ILE A 149 15.06 -0.60 2.94
N TYR A 150 15.97 -1.54 2.89
CA TYR A 150 17.39 -1.30 3.03
C TYR A 150 17.99 -0.81 1.72
N THR A 151 18.65 0.35 1.74
CA THR A 151 19.30 0.98 0.57
C THR A 151 20.80 1.11 0.74
N ASP A 152 21.40 0.37 1.65
CA ASP A 152 22.82 0.33 1.99
C ASP A 152 23.64 -0.61 1.08
N GLY A 153 23.04 -1.14 0.02
CA GLY A 153 23.69 -2.04 -0.93
C GLY A 153 23.75 -3.50 -0.51
N ARG A 154 23.11 -3.85 0.62
CA ARG A 154 22.99 -5.27 1.01
C ARG A 154 22.18 -6.07 0.00
N LYS A 155 22.46 -7.37 -0.05
CA LYS A 155 21.65 -8.34 -0.78
C LYS A 155 20.61 -8.98 0.14
N HIS A 156 19.64 -9.68 -0.46
CA HIS A 156 18.75 -10.53 0.30
C HIS A 156 19.53 -11.58 1.09
N THR A 157 19.07 -11.87 2.31
CA THR A 157 19.54 -13.07 3.02
C THR A 157 19.05 -14.30 2.28
N PRO A 158 19.83 -15.40 2.25
CA PRO A 158 19.44 -16.63 1.54
C PRO A 158 18.11 -17.24 2.05
N ASP A 159 17.80 -17.04 3.32
CA ASP A 159 16.61 -17.59 3.98
C ASP A 159 16.02 -16.54 4.95
N PRO A 160 15.29 -15.55 4.42
CA PRO A 160 14.69 -14.52 5.26
C PRO A 160 13.54 -15.11 6.07
N GLN A 161 13.44 -14.73 7.36
CA GLN A 161 12.31 -15.09 8.20
C GLN A 161 11.01 -14.65 7.55
N PRO A 162 10.04 -15.54 7.25
CA PRO A 162 8.79 -15.18 6.58
C PRO A 162 7.95 -14.21 7.40
N THR A 163 7.52 -13.12 6.76
CA THR A 163 6.70 -12.07 7.40
C THR A 163 5.56 -11.63 6.49
N TYR A 164 4.63 -10.83 7.01
CA TYR A 164 3.58 -10.20 6.19
C TYR A 164 4.14 -9.19 5.19
N MET A 165 5.14 -8.40 5.60
CA MET A 165 5.71 -7.31 4.79
C MET A 165 6.90 -7.76 3.93
N GLY A 166 7.38 -8.99 4.11
CA GLY A 166 8.58 -9.50 3.44
C GLY A 166 9.87 -8.83 3.94
N TYR A 167 10.97 -9.17 3.28
CA TYR A 167 12.28 -8.56 3.46
C TYR A 167 12.64 -7.77 2.20
N SER A 168 12.82 -6.46 2.34
CA SER A 168 12.95 -5.54 1.21
C SER A 168 14.36 -4.95 1.11
N VAL A 169 14.94 -5.01 -0.08
CA VAL A 169 16.17 -4.27 -0.44
C VAL A 169 15.85 -3.30 -1.58
N GLY A 170 16.46 -2.12 -1.54
CA GLY A 170 16.18 -1.06 -2.51
C GLY A 170 17.46 -0.59 -3.20
N ILE A 171 17.36 -0.32 -4.50
CA ILE A 171 18.45 0.23 -5.32
C ILE A 171 17.90 1.42 -6.12
N TRP A 172 18.63 2.52 -6.14
CA TRP A 172 18.28 3.66 -6.95
C TRP A 172 18.71 3.47 -8.42
N ASP A 173 17.73 3.42 -9.31
CA ASP A 173 17.89 3.48 -10.76
C ASP A 173 17.54 4.91 -11.21
N ALA A 174 18.55 5.74 -11.42
CA ALA A 174 18.40 7.19 -11.60
C ALA A 174 17.56 7.83 -10.49
N ASP A 175 16.38 8.35 -10.80
CA ASP A 175 15.43 8.98 -9.87
C ASP A 175 14.28 8.03 -9.42
N THR A 176 14.38 6.75 -9.72
CA THR A 176 13.43 5.71 -9.33
C THR A 176 14.05 4.79 -8.28
N LEU A 177 13.38 4.59 -7.16
CA LEU A 177 13.74 3.55 -6.21
C LEU A 177 13.13 2.22 -6.70
N VAL A 178 13.99 1.24 -6.97
CA VAL A 178 13.60 -0.13 -7.27
C VAL A 178 13.72 -0.95 -6.01
N VAL A 179 12.60 -1.48 -5.52
CA VAL A 179 12.53 -2.28 -4.29
C VAL A 179 12.24 -3.71 -4.65
N ASP A 180 13.12 -4.59 -4.25
CA ASP A 180 13.00 -6.04 -4.41
C ASP A 180 12.64 -6.67 -3.07
N THR A 181 11.57 -7.49 -3.02
CA THR A 181 11.05 -8.05 -1.77
C THR A 181 10.75 -9.53 -1.90
N VAL A 182 11.29 -10.31 -0.98
CA VAL A 182 11.09 -11.74 -0.81
C VAL A 182 10.77 -12.07 0.65
N GLY A 183 10.58 -13.34 0.99
CA GLY A 183 10.36 -13.77 2.38
C GLY A 183 8.98 -13.37 2.91
N PHE A 184 7.97 -13.43 2.08
CA PHE A 184 6.59 -13.33 2.51
C PHE A 184 6.11 -14.62 3.17
N ASN A 185 5.20 -14.49 4.15
CA ASN A 185 4.44 -15.64 4.63
C ASN A 185 3.25 -15.91 3.70
N ASP A 186 2.62 -17.08 3.85
CA ASP A 186 1.47 -17.53 3.05
C ASP A 186 0.10 -17.07 3.61
N ASN A 187 0.09 -16.34 4.74
CA ASN A 187 -1.13 -15.88 5.41
C ASN A 187 -1.68 -14.56 4.86
N GLY A 188 -0.94 -13.88 3.99
CA GLY A 188 -1.34 -12.59 3.44
C GLY A 188 -2.32 -12.73 2.26
N TRP A 189 -2.95 -11.59 1.94
CA TRP A 189 -3.82 -11.42 0.79
C TRP A 189 -3.28 -10.31 -0.09
N LEU A 190 -3.61 -10.34 -1.40
CA LEU A 190 -3.20 -9.28 -2.32
C LEU A 190 -4.25 -8.16 -2.44
N ASP A 191 -5.50 -8.46 -2.09
CA ASP A 191 -6.62 -7.52 -2.05
C ASP A 191 -7.65 -7.92 -0.97
N ASN A 192 -8.62 -7.05 -0.69
CA ASN A 192 -9.66 -7.31 0.32
C ASN A 192 -10.70 -8.35 -0.12
N ARG A 193 -10.61 -8.90 -1.33
CA ARG A 193 -11.54 -9.93 -1.82
C ARG A 193 -10.98 -11.33 -1.76
N GLY A 194 -9.73 -11.47 -1.35
CA GLY A 194 -9.17 -12.78 -1.10
C GLY A 194 -8.23 -13.32 -2.16
N SER A 195 -7.72 -12.47 -3.06
CA SER A 195 -6.68 -12.89 -4.00
C SER A 195 -5.49 -13.44 -3.22
N PRO A 196 -5.15 -14.74 -3.42
CA PRO A 196 -4.15 -15.39 -2.60
C PRO A 196 -2.74 -14.98 -2.96
N ARG A 197 -1.84 -15.09 -1.99
CA ARG A 197 -0.39 -15.16 -2.18
C ARG A 197 0.18 -16.37 -1.44
N SER A 198 1.39 -16.75 -1.80
CA SER A 198 2.13 -17.79 -1.11
C SER A 198 3.46 -17.26 -0.55
N ASP A 199 4.20 -18.12 0.14
CA ASP A 199 5.58 -17.90 0.56
C ASP A 199 6.57 -17.76 -0.61
N ALA A 200 6.16 -18.15 -1.83
CA ALA A 200 6.94 -17.98 -3.05
C ALA A 200 6.75 -16.60 -3.70
N LEU A 201 5.91 -15.73 -3.12
CA LEU A 201 5.73 -14.39 -3.66
C LEU A 201 7.05 -13.63 -3.66
N HIS A 202 7.35 -13.06 -4.82
CA HIS A 202 8.40 -12.09 -5.05
C HIS A 202 7.76 -10.81 -5.61
N THR A 203 8.12 -9.65 -5.09
CA THR A 203 7.64 -8.38 -5.65
C THR A 203 8.79 -7.48 -6.03
N VAL A 204 8.64 -6.81 -7.16
CA VAL A 204 9.52 -5.72 -7.58
C VAL A 204 8.71 -4.45 -7.69
N GLU A 205 9.03 -3.46 -6.88
CA GLU A 205 8.36 -2.16 -6.90
C GLU A 205 9.27 -1.11 -7.56
N ARG A 206 8.66 -0.22 -8.32
CA ARG A 206 9.32 0.95 -8.88
C ARG A 206 8.60 2.20 -8.36
N ILE A 207 9.28 2.96 -7.51
CA ILE A 207 8.72 4.13 -6.84
C ILE A 207 9.46 5.36 -7.33
N SER A 208 8.74 6.31 -7.92
CA SER A 208 9.28 7.59 -8.35
C SER A 208 8.44 8.74 -7.85
N ARG A 209 9.09 9.88 -7.56
CA ARG A 209 8.40 11.10 -7.15
C ARG A 209 8.33 12.05 -8.34
N ARG A 210 7.14 12.18 -8.94
CA ARG A 210 6.87 12.96 -10.15
C ARG A 210 7.06 14.45 -9.93
N ASP A 211 6.54 14.94 -8.81
CA ASP A 211 6.60 16.32 -8.35
C ASP A 211 6.57 16.34 -6.81
N PHE A 212 6.37 17.51 -6.19
CA PHE A 212 6.41 17.60 -4.73
C PHE A 212 5.32 16.74 -4.06
N GLY A 213 4.13 16.69 -4.64
CA GLY A 213 2.93 16.11 -4.05
C GLY A 213 2.56 14.73 -4.53
N HIS A 214 3.29 14.12 -5.50
CA HIS A 214 2.79 12.90 -6.13
C HIS A 214 3.88 11.83 -6.31
N LEU A 215 3.55 10.60 -5.92
CA LEU A 215 4.33 9.40 -6.22
C LEU A 215 3.66 8.61 -7.36
N ASN A 216 4.49 7.99 -8.21
CA ASN A 216 4.09 6.89 -9.08
C ASN A 216 4.65 5.60 -8.50
N ILE A 217 3.82 4.57 -8.42
CA ILE A 217 4.16 3.28 -7.84
C ILE A 217 3.72 2.20 -8.82
N GLU A 218 4.67 1.36 -9.23
CA GLU A 218 4.42 0.15 -10.00
C GLU A 218 4.86 -1.04 -9.16
N VAL A 219 4.03 -2.05 -9.04
CA VAL A 219 4.34 -3.27 -8.31
C VAL A 219 4.15 -4.46 -9.24
N THR A 220 5.24 -5.14 -9.57
CA THR A 220 5.22 -6.43 -10.25
C THR A 220 5.17 -7.54 -9.22
N LEU A 221 4.19 -8.42 -9.35
CA LEU A 221 3.97 -9.56 -8.49
C LEU A 221 4.29 -10.84 -9.26
N ASP A 222 5.18 -11.66 -8.72
CA ASP A 222 5.54 -12.97 -9.24
C ASP A 222 5.37 -14.02 -8.14
N ASP A 223 4.33 -14.81 -8.24
CA ASP A 223 4.05 -15.92 -7.32
C ASP A 223 3.73 -17.17 -8.15
N PRO A 224 4.74 -17.98 -8.45
CA PRO A 224 4.58 -19.14 -9.33
C PRO A 224 3.70 -20.25 -8.74
N LYS A 225 3.41 -20.24 -7.43
CA LYS A 225 2.48 -21.18 -6.81
C LYS A 225 1.02 -20.76 -7.06
N MET A 226 0.75 -19.45 -7.11
CA MET A 226 -0.62 -18.91 -7.24
C MET A 226 -0.95 -18.44 -8.65
N TYR A 227 0.02 -17.97 -9.43
CA TYR A 227 -0.20 -17.36 -10.74
C TYR A 227 0.64 -18.04 -11.82
N LYS A 228 0.11 -18.09 -13.05
CA LYS A 228 0.78 -18.70 -14.22
C LYS A 228 1.91 -17.84 -14.77
N LYS A 229 1.86 -16.52 -14.52
CA LYS A 229 2.83 -15.52 -14.99
C LYS A 229 2.81 -14.31 -14.06
N PRO A 230 3.89 -13.56 -13.97
CA PRO A 230 3.91 -12.29 -13.28
C PRO A 230 2.90 -11.29 -13.86
N PHE A 231 2.44 -10.36 -13.04
CA PHE A 231 1.60 -9.24 -13.47
C PHE A 231 1.97 -7.98 -12.69
N THR A 232 1.67 -6.82 -13.26
CA THR A 232 2.03 -5.51 -12.69
C THR A 232 0.79 -4.69 -12.44
N VAL A 233 0.74 -4.04 -11.28
CA VAL A 233 -0.27 -3.04 -10.93
C VAL A 233 0.39 -1.67 -10.82
N LYS A 234 -0.35 -0.59 -11.18
CA LYS A 234 0.16 0.77 -11.20
C LYS A 234 -0.83 1.71 -10.55
N PHE A 235 -0.36 2.47 -9.58
CA PHE A 235 -1.17 3.47 -8.88
C PHE A 235 -0.31 4.65 -8.44
N GLY A 236 -0.96 5.74 -8.08
CA GLY A 236 -0.33 6.91 -7.51
C GLY A 236 -0.55 7.02 -6.01
N ALA A 237 0.22 7.90 -5.38
CA ALA A 237 -0.07 8.38 -4.04
C ALA A 237 0.12 9.90 -3.97
N ASN A 238 -0.80 10.55 -3.27
CA ASN A 238 -0.81 11.99 -3.06
C ASN A 238 -0.25 12.33 -1.68
N LEU A 239 0.58 13.36 -1.60
CA LEU A 239 1.04 13.89 -0.32
C LEU A 239 -0.16 14.44 0.46
N VAL A 240 -0.23 14.11 1.74
CA VAL A 240 -1.21 14.68 2.68
C VAL A 240 -0.53 15.84 3.42
N PRO A 241 -0.72 17.09 2.97
CA PRO A 241 -0.08 18.23 3.58
C PRO A 241 -0.73 18.61 4.90
N ASP A 242 0.02 19.28 5.75
CA ASP A 242 -0.46 19.88 6.99
C ASP A 242 -1.16 18.87 7.93
N SER A 243 -0.66 17.63 7.93
CA SER A 243 -1.13 16.51 8.75
C SER A 243 0.05 15.61 9.15
N ASP A 244 -0.19 14.70 10.05
CA ASP A 244 0.78 13.66 10.43
C ASP A 244 0.07 12.31 10.64
N LEU A 245 0.87 11.24 10.73
CA LEU A 245 0.41 9.89 10.99
C LEU A 245 -0.29 9.84 12.35
N GLN A 246 -1.44 9.21 12.41
CA GLN A 246 -2.17 9.02 13.66
C GLN A 246 -1.91 7.62 14.21
N GLU A 247 -2.01 7.50 15.53
CA GLU A 247 -2.01 6.19 16.16
C GLU A 247 -3.31 5.46 15.83
N SER A 248 -3.20 4.23 15.36
CA SER A 248 -4.33 3.35 15.10
C SER A 248 -4.16 2.07 15.92
N VAL A 249 -5.07 1.84 16.83
CA VAL A 249 -5.09 0.62 17.67
C VAL A 249 -6.26 -0.24 17.21
N CYS A 250 -5.96 -1.29 16.46
CA CYS A 250 -6.93 -2.16 15.81
C CYS A 250 -7.96 -2.75 16.78
N ALA A 251 -7.55 -3.08 18.01
CA ALA A 251 -8.42 -3.68 19.01
C ALA A 251 -9.12 -2.64 19.91
N GLU A 252 -8.89 -1.33 19.70
CA GLU A 252 -9.50 -0.30 20.49
C GLU A 252 -10.99 -0.16 20.14
N ASN A 253 -11.86 -0.21 21.17
CA ASN A 253 -13.31 -0.18 21.03
C ASN A 253 -13.92 -1.38 20.28
N GLU A 254 -13.19 -2.49 20.10
CA GLU A 254 -13.71 -3.70 19.52
C GLU A 254 -14.77 -4.31 20.46
N LYS A 255 -16.04 -4.19 20.08
CA LYS A 255 -17.20 -4.71 20.84
C LYS A 255 -17.69 -6.04 20.31
N ASP A 256 -17.32 -6.38 19.08
CA ASP A 256 -17.86 -7.54 18.36
C ASP A 256 -16.99 -8.79 18.48
N ARG A 257 -15.85 -8.70 19.17
CA ARG A 257 -14.90 -9.83 19.38
C ARG A 257 -15.58 -11.10 19.92
N GLN A 258 -16.69 -10.94 20.66
CA GLN A 258 -17.47 -12.06 21.20
C GLN A 258 -18.29 -12.80 20.13
N HIS A 259 -18.54 -12.16 18.98
CA HIS A 259 -19.31 -12.70 17.86
C HIS A 259 -18.44 -13.39 16.79
N PHE A 260 -17.12 -13.24 16.85
CA PHE A 260 -16.16 -13.92 15.98
C PHE A 260 -15.69 -15.24 16.62
N ARG A 261 -16.61 -16.20 16.80
CA ARG A 261 -16.29 -17.57 17.25
C ARG A 261 -16.50 -18.57 16.12
#